data_57bee8e988459581d8464ae9ac0f3f5d
#
_entry.id   57bee8e988459581d8464ae9ac0f3f5d
#
_cell.length_a   1.000
_cell.length_b   1.000
_cell.length_c   1.000
_cell.angle_alpha   90.00
_cell.angle_beta   90.00
_cell.angle_gamma   90.00
#
_symmetry.space_group_name_H-M   'P 1'
#
loop_
_entity.id
_entity.type
_entity.pdbx_description
1 polymer ?
#
loop_
_entity_poly.entity_id
_entity_poly.type
_entity_poly.pdbx_seq_one_letter_code
_entity_poly.pdbx_strand_id
1 'polypeptide(L)'
;MTPNGLTVFGALGSVGASLYFFPHGDFFIGTLVVALFALSDLFDGTMARISERGSTTWGALIDSTLDRITDAAICAGILIYFFQQEGNSLTVLLSLIALITGSLIPYIRARAESLGIDCSVGIAERAERLIALLVSTGLYGLGVSFAIDIGLALISVLGVITIAQRLHVVARS
;
A
#
# COMPACT_ATOMS: atom_id res chain seq x y z
N MET A 1 -15.87 20.34 -1.37
CA MET A 1 -15.27 19.33 -0.45
C MET A 1 -13.97 19.91 0.11
N THR A 2 -13.65 19.64 1.37
CA THR A 2 -12.33 20.00 1.91
C THR A 2 -11.29 19.01 1.39
N PRO A 3 -9.99 19.38 1.21
CA PRO A 3 -8.96 18.45 0.75
C PRO A 3 -8.95 17.15 1.59
N ASN A 4 -8.99 17.26 2.91
CA ASN A 4 -9.02 16.10 3.81
C ASN A 4 -10.27 15.21 3.60
N GLY A 5 -11.41 15.78 3.18
CA GLY A 5 -12.63 15.01 2.92
C GLY A 5 -12.51 14.11 1.70
N LEU A 6 -11.78 14.54 0.69
CA LEU A 6 -11.60 13.79 -0.55
C LEU A 6 -10.57 12.66 -0.33
N THR A 7 -9.47 12.90 0.41
CA THR A 7 -8.52 11.85 0.84
C THR A 7 -9.23 10.75 1.64
N VAL A 8 -10.06 11.14 2.62
CA VAL A 8 -10.85 10.16 3.40
C VAL A 8 -11.80 9.36 2.51
N PHE A 9 -12.49 10.02 1.58
CA PHE A 9 -13.41 9.35 0.65
C PHE A 9 -12.67 8.36 -0.27
N GLY A 10 -11.53 8.76 -0.85
CA GLY A 10 -10.68 7.92 -1.68
C GLY A 10 -10.17 6.68 -0.93
N ALA A 11 -9.68 6.88 0.30
CA ALA A 11 -9.21 5.79 1.14
C ALA A 11 -10.33 4.82 1.54
N LEU A 12 -11.49 5.33 1.98
CA LEU A 12 -12.64 4.49 2.32
C LEU A 12 -13.16 3.71 1.11
N GLY A 13 -13.17 4.33 -0.08
CA GLY A 13 -13.52 3.67 -1.33
C GLY A 13 -12.53 2.55 -1.69
N SER A 14 -11.22 2.81 -1.59
CA SER A 14 -10.17 1.80 -1.82
C SER A 14 -10.27 0.63 -0.84
N VAL A 15 -10.48 0.92 0.45
CA VAL A 15 -10.64 -0.10 1.50
C VAL A 15 -11.88 -0.94 1.23
N GLY A 16 -13.03 -0.30 1.00
CA GLY A 16 -14.28 -1.00 0.70
C GLY A 16 -14.18 -1.87 -0.55
N ALA A 17 -13.59 -1.33 -1.63
CA ALA A 17 -13.38 -2.09 -2.86
C ALA A 17 -12.44 -3.29 -2.66
N SER A 18 -11.32 -3.11 -1.97
CA SER A 18 -10.36 -4.19 -1.71
C SER A 18 -10.97 -5.34 -0.89
N LEU A 19 -11.70 -5.00 0.18
CA LEU A 19 -12.31 -5.99 1.07
C LEU A 19 -13.60 -6.60 0.52
N TYR A 20 -14.20 -5.99 -0.51
CA TYR A 20 -15.36 -6.56 -1.20
C TYR A 20 -14.94 -7.41 -2.40
N PHE A 21 -14.24 -6.83 -3.37
CA PHE A 21 -13.98 -7.51 -4.65
C PHE A 21 -12.94 -8.63 -4.54
N PHE A 22 -11.82 -8.42 -3.86
CA PHE A 22 -10.75 -9.42 -3.81
C PHE A 22 -11.17 -10.71 -3.11
N PRO A 23 -11.84 -10.71 -1.94
CA PRO A 23 -12.30 -11.94 -1.31
C PRO A 23 -13.33 -12.73 -2.14
N HIS A 24 -14.06 -12.04 -3.06
CA HIS A 24 -15.00 -12.68 -3.97
C HIS A 24 -14.35 -13.20 -5.28
N GLY A 25 -13.04 -12.95 -5.47
CA GLY A 25 -12.32 -13.37 -6.68
C GLY A 25 -12.43 -12.39 -7.86
N ASP A 26 -13.13 -11.27 -7.70
CA ASP A 26 -13.34 -10.24 -8.72
C ASP A 26 -12.11 -9.32 -8.86
N PHE A 27 -10.92 -9.92 -9.04
CA PHE A 27 -9.65 -9.19 -9.00
C PHE A 27 -9.54 -8.07 -10.03
N PHE A 28 -9.98 -8.28 -11.27
CA PHE A 28 -9.87 -7.27 -12.31
C PHE A 28 -10.73 -6.04 -12.00
N ILE A 29 -12.00 -6.25 -11.65
CA ILE A 29 -12.91 -5.16 -11.30
C ILE A 29 -12.43 -4.47 -10.01
N GLY A 30 -12.04 -5.24 -8.99
CA GLY A 30 -11.50 -4.73 -7.75
C GLY A 30 -10.28 -3.84 -7.98
N THR A 31 -9.34 -4.28 -8.84
CA THR A 31 -8.16 -3.48 -9.20
C THR A 31 -8.54 -2.16 -9.87
N LEU A 32 -9.47 -2.17 -10.82
CA LEU A 32 -9.91 -0.94 -11.49
C LEU A 32 -10.55 0.05 -10.51
N VAL A 33 -11.40 -0.44 -9.62
CA VAL A 33 -12.07 0.41 -8.61
C VAL A 33 -11.07 0.97 -7.60
N VAL A 34 -10.16 0.13 -7.09
CA VAL A 34 -9.09 0.58 -6.18
C VAL A 34 -8.18 1.60 -6.86
N ALA A 35 -7.77 1.34 -8.11
CA ALA A 35 -6.95 2.28 -8.88
C ALA A 35 -7.64 3.62 -9.09
N LEU A 36 -8.95 3.63 -9.38
CA LEU A 36 -9.73 4.85 -9.54
C LEU A 36 -9.72 5.71 -8.27
N PHE A 37 -9.92 5.09 -7.09
CA PHE A 37 -9.87 5.79 -5.81
C PHE A 37 -8.47 6.25 -5.44
N ALA A 38 -7.44 5.42 -5.70
CA ALA A 38 -6.04 5.78 -5.46
C ALA A 38 -5.56 6.93 -6.36
N LEU A 39 -6.01 6.97 -7.63
CA LEU A 39 -5.72 8.09 -8.53
C LEU A 39 -6.42 9.37 -8.08
N SER A 40 -7.65 9.29 -7.56
CA SER A 40 -8.35 10.46 -7.01
C SER A 40 -7.54 11.13 -5.90
N ASP A 41 -6.93 10.34 -5.02
CA ASP A 41 -6.05 10.82 -3.94
C ASP A 41 -4.78 11.51 -4.49
N LEU A 42 -4.22 10.98 -5.58
CA LEU A 42 -3.04 11.56 -6.24
C LEU A 42 -3.32 12.94 -6.86
N PHE A 43 -4.50 13.12 -7.44
CA PHE A 43 -4.93 14.41 -8.01
C PHE A 43 -5.11 15.47 -6.92
N ASP A 44 -5.58 15.10 -5.75
CA ASP A 44 -5.78 16.02 -4.62
C ASP A 44 -4.48 16.46 -3.97
N GLY A 45 -3.52 15.56 -3.83
CA GLY A 45 -2.18 15.88 -3.35
C GLY A 45 -1.47 16.91 -4.24
N THR A 46 -1.69 16.89 -5.56
CA THR A 46 -1.17 17.91 -6.48
C THR A 46 -1.93 19.23 -6.39
N MET A 47 -3.24 19.20 -6.23
CA MET A 47 -4.07 20.39 -6.05
C MET A 47 -3.77 21.10 -4.70
N ALA A 48 -3.55 20.33 -3.63
CA ALA A 48 -3.19 20.87 -2.32
C ALA A 48 -1.82 21.56 -2.30
N ARG A 49 -0.86 21.09 -3.11
CA ARG A 49 0.46 21.71 -3.28
C ARG A 49 0.41 23.02 -4.07
N ILE A 50 -0.58 23.20 -4.92
CA ILE A 50 -0.79 24.42 -5.73
C ILE A 50 -1.63 25.45 -4.95
N SER A 51 -2.43 25.01 -3.97
CA SER A 51 -3.19 25.93 -3.13
C SER A 51 -2.29 26.54 -2.05
N GLU A 52 -2.36 27.87 -1.87
CA GLU A 52 -1.58 28.65 -0.88
C GLU A 52 -1.87 28.25 0.60
N ARG A 53 -2.82 27.35 0.84
CA ARG A 53 -3.09 26.74 2.15
C ARG A 53 -2.25 25.50 2.32
N GLY A 54 -1.03 25.64 2.83
CA GLY A 54 -0.11 24.53 3.11
C GLY A 54 -0.78 23.35 3.85
N SER A 55 -0.24 22.15 3.67
CA SER A 55 -0.72 20.95 4.36
C SER A 55 -0.72 21.17 5.88
N THR A 56 -1.86 20.94 6.52
CA THR A 56 -1.93 20.98 7.99
C THR A 56 -1.28 19.72 8.57
N THR A 57 -0.69 19.82 9.78
CA THR A 57 -0.13 18.66 10.50
C THR A 57 -1.17 17.54 10.66
N TRP A 58 -2.43 17.90 10.88
CA TRP A 58 -3.54 16.97 10.94
C TRP A 58 -3.81 16.27 9.60
N GLY A 59 -3.80 17.03 8.49
CA GLY A 59 -3.96 16.47 7.14
C GLY A 59 -2.86 15.48 6.80
N ALA A 60 -1.60 15.79 7.09
CA ALA A 60 -0.47 14.88 6.87
C ALA A 60 -0.57 13.61 7.72
N LEU A 61 -1.06 13.69 8.95
CA LEU A 61 -1.26 12.52 9.80
C LEU A 61 -2.38 11.63 9.26
N ILE A 62 -3.53 12.22 8.89
CA ILE A 62 -4.66 11.46 8.30
C ILE A 62 -4.20 10.77 7.02
N ASP A 63 -3.59 11.47 6.10
CA ASP A 63 -3.11 10.95 4.83
C ASP A 63 -2.19 9.74 5.05
N SER A 64 -1.13 9.91 5.85
CA SER A 64 -0.22 8.80 6.15
C SER A 64 -0.90 7.62 6.87
N THR A 65 -1.92 7.85 7.68
CA THR A 65 -2.67 6.78 8.38
C THR A 65 -3.57 6.03 7.41
N LEU A 66 -4.34 6.75 6.58
CA LEU A 66 -5.24 6.17 5.60
C LEU A 66 -4.47 5.36 4.55
N ASP A 67 -3.29 5.81 4.17
CA ASP A 67 -2.36 5.06 3.33
C ASP A 67 -2.06 3.66 3.89
N ARG A 68 -1.77 3.57 5.18
CA ARG A 68 -1.49 2.27 5.84
C ARG A 68 -2.73 1.38 5.86
N ILE A 69 -3.88 1.97 6.15
CA ILE A 69 -5.15 1.23 6.17
C ILE A 69 -5.49 0.70 4.77
N THR A 70 -5.29 1.50 3.73
CA THR A 70 -5.52 1.10 2.34
C THR A 70 -4.58 -0.01 1.90
N ASP A 71 -3.26 0.14 2.12
CA ASP A 71 -2.26 -0.88 1.80
C ASP A 71 -2.57 -2.20 2.53
N ALA A 72 -2.97 -2.11 3.81
CA ALA A 72 -3.36 -3.27 4.60
C ALA A 72 -4.64 -3.94 4.09
N ALA A 73 -5.64 -3.16 3.67
CA ALA A 73 -6.90 -3.69 3.14
C ALA A 73 -6.70 -4.44 1.81
N ILE A 74 -5.82 -3.94 0.93
CA ILE A 74 -5.48 -4.63 -0.31
C ILE A 74 -4.84 -6.00 -0.01
N CYS A 75 -3.80 -6.03 0.83
CA CYS A 75 -3.15 -7.28 1.22
C CYS A 75 -4.11 -8.23 1.94
N ALA A 76 -4.98 -7.71 2.82
CA ALA A 76 -5.96 -8.51 3.54
C ALA A 76 -7.01 -9.12 2.60
N GLY A 77 -7.51 -8.37 1.62
CA GLY A 77 -8.45 -8.88 0.63
C GLY A 77 -7.87 -10.03 -0.18
N ILE A 78 -6.62 -9.90 -0.64
CA ILE A 78 -5.88 -10.96 -1.33
C ILE A 78 -5.71 -12.18 -0.41
N LEU A 79 -5.25 -11.96 0.82
CA LEU A 79 -5.02 -13.00 1.80
C LEU A 79 -6.29 -13.80 2.10
N ILE A 80 -7.43 -13.12 2.31
CA ILE A 80 -8.72 -13.77 2.59
C ILE A 80 -9.13 -14.69 1.44
N TYR A 81 -9.00 -14.24 0.19
CA TYR A 81 -9.32 -15.06 -0.98
C TYR A 81 -8.47 -16.34 -1.03
N PHE A 82 -7.14 -16.19 -0.98
CA PHE A 82 -6.24 -17.34 -1.10
C PHE A 82 -6.24 -18.24 0.14
N PHE A 83 -6.57 -17.72 1.31
CA PHE A 83 -6.77 -18.53 2.51
C PHE A 83 -7.98 -19.48 2.38
N GLN A 84 -9.01 -19.07 1.65
CA GLN A 84 -10.19 -19.89 1.39
C GLN A 84 -9.96 -20.94 0.29
N GLN A 85 -8.87 -20.83 -0.49
CA GLN A 85 -8.52 -21.77 -1.56
C GLN A 85 -7.52 -22.80 -1.03
N GLU A 86 -7.83 -24.07 -1.16
CA GLU A 86 -6.91 -25.14 -0.77
C GLU A 86 -5.62 -25.11 -1.61
N GLY A 87 -4.46 -25.29 -0.98
CA GLY A 87 -3.16 -25.39 -1.65
C GLY A 87 -2.41 -24.08 -1.91
N ASN A 88 -2.97 -22.93 -1.56
CA ASN A 88 -2.35 -21.61 -1.82
C ASN A 88 -1.55 -21.04 -0.64
N SER A 89 -0.90 -21.89 0.15
CA SER A 89 -0.14 -21.48 1.35
C SER A 89 1.00 -20.50 1.03
N LEU A 90 1.61 -20.57 -0.14
CA LEU A 90 2.66 -19.63 -0.56
C LEU A 90 2.10 -18.22 -0.73
N THR A 91 1.01 -18.06 -1.47
CA THR A 91 0.38 -16.75 -1.70
C THR A 91 -0.10 -16.12 -0.39
N VAL A 92 -0.66 -16.93 0.51
CA VAL A 92 -1.05 -16.49 1.86
C VAL A 92 0.16 -16.00 2.64
N LEU A 93 1.27 -16.75 2.65
CA LEU A 93 2.51 -16.36 3.33
C LEU A 93 3.09 -15.06 2.75
N LEU A 94 3.16 -14.94 1.42
CA LEU A 94 3.65 -13.73 0.74
C LEU A 94 2.77 -12.53 1.05
N SER A 95 1.44 -12.70 1.11
CA SER A 95 0.51 -11.62 1.47
C SER A 95 0.75 -11.14 2.90
N LEU A 96 1.02 -12.04 3.85
CA LEU A 96 1.39 -11.68 5.23
C LEU A 96 2.72 -10.94 5.29
N ILE A 97 3.74 -11.39 4.56
CA ILE A 97 5.05 -10.73 4.52
C ILE A 97 4.90 -9.32 3.91
N ALA A 98 4.14 -9.18 2.82
CA ALA A 98 3.87 -7.90 2.20
C ALA A 98 3.15 -6.94 3.15
N LEU A 99 2.15 -7.42 3.90
CA LEU A 99 1.43 -6.64 4.91
C LEU A 99 2.38 -6.15 6.02
N ILE A 100 3.20 -7.05 6.58
CA ILE A 100 4.13 -6.74 7.67
C ILE A 100 5.19 -5.73 7.19
N THR A 101 5.84 -6.01 6.07
CA THR A 101 6.89 -5.12 5.53
C THR A 101 6.31 -3.77 5.13
N GLY A 102 5.13 -3.74 4.50
CA GLY A 102 4.41 -2.54 4.14
C GLY A 102 4.10 -1.63 5.34
N SER A 103 3.82 -2.21 6.49
CA SER A 103 3.57 -1.47 7.75
C SER A 103 4.87 -1.02 8.44
N LEU A 104 5.92 -1.86 8.43
CA LEU A 104 7.19 -1.57 9.10
C LEU A 104 8.01 -0.48 8.38
N ILE A 105 8.01 -0.45 7.06
CA ILE A 105 8.78 0.53 6.28
C ILE A 105 8.49 1.98 6.74
N PRO A 106 7.24 2.47 6.72
CA PRO A 106 6.95 3.82 7.15
C PRO A 106 7.09 4.03 8.66
N TYR A 107 6.85 2.98 9.47
CA TYR A 107 7.06 3.05 10.92
C TYR A 107 8.52 3.32 11.24
N ILE A 108 9.46 2.58 10.63
CA ILE A 108 10.90 2.76 10.87
C ILE A 108 11.34 4.17 10.48
N ARG A 109 10.84 4.70 9.35
CA ARG A 109 11.10 6.08 8.94
C ARG A 109 10.61 7.08 9.96
N ALA A 110 9.33 7.03 10.33
CA ALA A 110 8.74 7.94 11.29
C ALA A 110 9.44 7.85 12.66
N ARG A 111 9.84 6.64 13.08
CA ARG A 111 10.57 6.44 14.32
C ARG A 111 11.99 7.02 14.27
N ALA A 112 12.73 6.83 13.17
CA ALA A 112 14.05 7.42 12.97
C ALA A 112 13.97 8.96 12.97
N GLU A 113 13.04 9.53 12.22
CA GLU A 113 12.81 10.98 12.18
C GLU A 113 12.45 11.54 13.57
N SER A 114 11.68 10.80 14.38
CA SER A 114 11.39 11.19 15.78
C SER A 114 12.62 11.16 16.70
N LEU A 115 13.67 10.45 16.31
CA LEU A 115 14.97 10.43 17.00
C LEU A 115 15.96 11.45 16.43
N GLY A 116 15.54 12.28 15.47
CA GLY A 116 16.37 13.27 14.82
C GLY A 116 17.27 12.73 13.69
N ILE A 117 17.00 11.50 13.23
CA ILE A 117 17.79 10.83 12.19
C ILE A 117 16.99 10.88 10.87
N ASP A 118 17.58 11.46 9.80
CA ASP A 118 16.99 11.39 8.46
C ASP A 118 17.09 9.96 7.92
N CYS A 119 15.95 9.40 7.56
CA CYS A 119 15.80 8.02 7.10
C CYS A 119 14.95 7.94 5.82
N SER A 120 15.27 8.81 4.85
CA SER A 120 14.58 8.88 3.54
C SER A 120 15.05 7.83 2.52
N VAL A 121 15.84 6.84 2.94
CA VAL A 121 16.37 5.77 2.10
C VAL A 121 15.36 4.64 1.89
N GLY A 122 15.50 3.93 0.77
CA GLY A 122 14.74 2.71 0.46
C GLY A 122 14.39 2.63 -1.02
N ILE A 123 14.33 1.39 -1.54
CA ILE A 123 14.04 1.10 -2.96
C ILE A 123 12.57 0.74 -3.21
N ALA A 124 11.77 0.55 -2.15
CA ALA A 124 10.35 0.22 -2.25
C ALA A 124 9.53 1.24 -1.46
N GLU A 125 9.33 2.41 -2.03
CA GLU A 125 8.40 3.38 -1.49
C GLU A 125 6.94 2.93 -1.72
N ARG A 126 5.97 3.68 -1.21
CA ARG A 126 4.56 3.31 -1.30
C ARG A 126 4.06 3.19 -2.74
N ALA A 127 4.45 4.13 -3.59
CA ALA A 127 3.96 4.16 -4.98
C ALA A 127 4.35 2.91 -5.76
N GLU A 128 5.62 2.48 -5.66
CA GLU A 128 6.12 1.28 -6.34
C GLU A 128 5.42 0.02 -5.86
N ARG A 129 5.20 -0.10 -4.54
CA ARG A 129 4.49 -1.24 -3.97
C ARG A 129 3.02 -1.29 -4.39
N LEU A 130 2.34 -0.14 -4.35
CA LEU A 130 0.94 -0.04 -4.78
C LEU A 130 0.77 -0.38 -6.26
N ILE A 131 1.63 0.16 -7.13
CA ILE A 131 1.62 -0.14 -8.56
C ILE A 131 1.87 -1.63 -8.79
N ALA A 132 2.87 -2.23 -8.14
CA ALA A 132 3.17 -3.65 -8.27
C ALA A 132 1.98 -4.53 -7.83
N LEU A 133 1.31 -4.18 -6.72
CA LEU A 133 0.09 -4.87 -6.26
C LEU A 133 -1.05 -4.73 -7.27
N LEU A 134 -1.35 -3.53 -7.73
CA LEU A 134 -2.45 -3.29 -8.66
C LEU A 134 -2.20 -3.97 -10.02
N VAL A 135 -0.98 -3.92 -10.53
CA VAL A 135 -0.63 -4.62 -11.77
C VAL A 135 -0.77 -6.13 -11.61
N SER A 136 -0.27 -6.70 -10.51
CA SER A 136 -0.33 -8.15 -10.29
C SER A 136 -1.75 -8.64 -10.04
N THR A 137 -2.58 -7.91 -9.28
CA THR A 137 -3.99 -8.25 -9.07
C THR A 137 -4.81 -8.10 -10.35
N GLY A 138 -4.55 -7.05 -11.14
CA GLY A 138 -5.21 -6.84 -12.43
C GLY A 138 -4.88 -7.95 -13.44
N LEU A 139 -3.61 -8.34 -13.56
CA LEU A 139 -3.18 -9.44 -14.43
C LEU A 139 -3.74 -10.79 -13.97
N TYR A 140 -3.80 -11.04 -12.66
CA TYR A 140 -4.43 -12.23 -12.12
C TYR A 140 -5.91 -12.29 -12.50
N GLY A 141 -6.63 -11.16 -12.38
CA GLY A 141 -8.03 -11.05 -12.79
C GLY A 141 -8.26 -11.22 -14.29
N LEU A 142 -7.23 -11.04 -15.12
CA LEU A 142 -7.22 -11.32 -16.56
C LEU A 142 -6.82 -12.78 -16.89
N GLY A 143 -6.59 -13.63 -15.89
CA GLY A 143 -6.29 -15.04 -16.06
C GLY A 143 -4.80 -15.40 -16.03
N VAL A 144 -3.90 -14.45 -15.71
CA VAL A 144 -2.46 -14.72 -15.53
C VAL A 144 -2.23 -15.21 -14.09
N SER A 145 -2.42 -16.49 -13.84
CA SER A 145 -2.49 -17.07 -12.48
C SER A 145 -1.25 -16.86 -11.61
N PHE A 146 -0.05 -16.80 -12.19
CA PHE A 146 1.21 -16.60 -11.45
C PHE A 146 1.52 -15.12 -11.15
N ALA A 147 0.76 -14.17 -11.71
CA ALA A 147 1.06 -12.74 -11.59
C ALA A 147 1.04 -12.26 -10.14
N ILE A 148 0.07 -12.75 -9.35
CA ILE A 148 -0.09 -12.32 -7.96
C ILE A 148 1.06 -12.81 -7.07
N ASP A 149 1.55 -14.04 -7.29
CA ASP A 149 2.67 -14.60 -6.56
C ASP A 149 3.97 -13.84 -6.86
N ILE A 150 4.21 -13.52 -8.14
CA ILE A 150 5.35 -12.71 -8.56
C ILE A 150 5.29 -11.31 -7.96
N GLY A 151 4.12 -10.65 -8.03
CA GLY A 151 3.95 -9.31 -7.46
C GLY A 151 4.17 -9.29 -5.95
N LEU A 152 3.55 -10.22 -5.22
CA LEU A 152 3.71 -10.33 -3.77
C LEU A 152 5.15 -10.70 -3.37
N ALA A 153 5.81 -11.61 -4.10
CA ALA A 153 7.20 -11.95 -3.86
C ALA A 153 8.12 -10.73 -4.08
N LEU A 154 7.91 -10.01 -5.18
CA LEU A 154 8.68 -8.81 -5.51
C LEU A 154 8.59 -7.77 -4.38
N ILE A 155 7.36 -7.37 -3.98
CA ILE A 155 7.19 -6.35 -2.94
C ILE A 155 7.66 -6.84 -1.57
N SER A 156 7.56 -8.13 -1.28
CA SER A 156 8.08 -8.72 -0.04
C SER A 156 9.60 -8.63 0.03
N VAL A 157 10.29 -9.04 -1.04
CA VAL A 157 11.76 -8.96 -1.12
C VAL A 157 12.25 -7.51 -1.07
N LEU A 158 11.67 -6.64 -1.89
CA LEU A 158 12.03 -5.22 -1.89
C LEU A 158 11.71 -4.56 -0.54
N GLY A 159 10.63 -4.98 0.11
CA GLY A 159 10.25 -4.52 1.44
C GLY A 159 11.28 -4.90 2.52
N VAL A 160 11.73 -6.16 2.52
CA VAL A 160 12.79 -6.63 3.44
C VAL A 160 14.10 -5.86 3.21
N ILE A 161 14.49 -5.66 1.93
CA ILE A 161 15.68 -4.88 1.59
C ILE A 161 15.56 -3.44 2.10
N THR A 162 14.41 -2.80 1.88
CA THR A 162 14.17 -1.42 2.35
C THR A 162 14.23 -1.31 3.88
N ILE A 163 13.68 -2.29 4.60
CA ILE A 163 13.78 -2.35 6.07
C ILE A 163 15.25 -2.45 6.50
N ALA A 164 16.02 -3.36 5.87
CA ALA A 164 17.45 -3.51 6.16
C ALA A 164 18.25 -2.23 5.89
N GLN A 165 17.97 -1.54 4.78
CA GLN A 165 18.60 -0.27 4.44
C GLN A 165 18.32 0.81 5.51
N ARG A 166 17.06 0.95 5.94
CA ARG A 166 16.66 1.92 6.96
C ARG A 166 17.29 1.63 8.32
N LEU A 167 17.26 0.37 8.76
CA LEU A 167 17.89 -0.03 10.00
C LEU A 167 19.41 0.20 9.98
N HIS A 168 20.05 -0.03 8.83
CA HIS A 168 21.48 0.20 8.67
C HIS A 168 21.85 1.69 8.78
N VAL A 169 21.06 2.59 8.22
CA VAL A 169 21.27 4.04 8.36
C VAL A 169 21.18 4.44 9.83
N VAL A 170 20.15 4.00 10.53
CA VAL A 170 19.96 4.32 11.96
C VAL A 170 21.07 3.72 12.83
N ALA A 171 21.60 2.54 12.47
CA ALA A 171 22.69 1.90 13.24
C ALA A 171 24.05 2.59 13.06
N ARG A 172 24.21 3.44 12.04
CA ARG A 172 25.44 4.18 11.75
C ARG A 172 25.42 5.66 12.15
N SER A 173 24.27 6.18 12.53
CA SER A 173 24.08 7.53 13.05
C SER A 173 24.29 7.59 14.57
#